data_58815be907122f506129dc869c23876c
#
_entry.id   58815be907122f506129dc869c23876c
#
_cell.length_a   1.000
_cell.length_b   1.000
_cell.length_c   1.000
_cell.angle_alpha   90.00
_cell.angle_beta   90.00
_cell.angle_gamma   90.00
#
_symmetry.space_group_name_H-M   'P 1'
#
loop_
_entity.id
_entity.type
_entity.pdbx_description
1 polymer ?
#
loop_
_entity_poly.entity_id
_entity_poly.type
_entity_poly.pdbx_seq_one_letter_code
_entity_poly.pdbx_strand_id
1 'polypeptide(L)'
;MAAMCGRFSLTASREEVEALLGAMIEEDFPPRYNIAPTQPILSILAGETPPPGSNRPDRIGMLVRWGFVPSWVKDPNDWNLVFNIRSETAAEKNSFRAAFNHRRALIPASGFYEWRREGKNKAQAYWIRPRNGGIVAFGALVETWSSADGSQIDTAGILTTSANGFLRPIHERMPVVVKPEDYARWLNCKTLLPREVADIMRPVQDDFFEAIPVSDKVNKVANTSPDVQARVEENLVAPSLDQAKRKKKPGPGDEPDGQLSMF
;
A
#
# COMPACT_ATOMS: atom_id res chain seq x y z
N MET A 1 3.80 5.84 15.02
CA MET A 1 2.83 5.23 14.10
C MET A 1 3.51 4.09 13.37
N ALA A 2 2.92 2.87 13.34
CA ALA A 2 3.47 1.79 12.52
C ALA A 2 3.40 2.20 11.04
N ALA A 3 4.52 2.07 10.32
CA ALA A 3 4.56 2.33 8.88
C ALA A 3 3.66 1.32 8.18
N MET A 4 2.66 1.79 7.44
CA MET A 4 1.71 0.98 6.66
C MET A 4 2.41 0.43 5.40
N CYS A 5 1.99 -0.75 4.94
CA CYS A 5 2.31 -1.37 3.63
C CYS A 5 3.59 -0.82 2.99
N GLY A 6 4.71 -0.97 3.70
CA GLY A 6 6.02 -0.47 3.25
C GLY A 6 6.83 -1.53 2.51
N ARG A 7 6.21 -2.61 2.06
CA ARG A 7 6.90 -3.69 1.38
C ARG A 7 5.96 -4.46 0.45
N PHE A 8 6.39 -4.71 -0.79
CA PHE A 8 5.62 -5.54 -1.71
C PHE A 8 6.54 -6.35 -2.63
N SER A 9 5.97 -7.20 -3.47
CA SER A 9 6.69 -8.01 -4.46
C SER A 9 6.05 -7.88 -5.83
N LEU A 10 6.86 -7.92 -6.88
CA LEU A 10 6.46 -8.12 -8.27
C LEU A 10 7.36 -9.18 -8.86
N THR A 11 6.83 -10.39 -8.98
CA THR A 11 7.58 -11.57 -9.46
C THR A 11 7.11 -12.06 -10.83
N ALA A 12 6.04 -11.46 -11.35
CA ALA A 12 5.56 -11.71 -12.70
C ALA A 12 6.51 -11.14 -13.76
N SER A 13 6.53 -11.75 -14.93
CA SER A 13 7.30 -11.28 -16.08
C SER A 13 6.70 -10.01 -16.67
N ARG A 14 7.47 -9.33 -17.52
CA ARG A 14 7.00 -8.15 -18.26
C ARG A 14 5.76 -8.50 -19.09
N GLU A 15 5.81 -9.61 -19.82
CA GLU A 15 4.74 -10.07 -20.69
C GLU A 15 3.44 -10.35 -19.92
N GLU A 16 3.54 -10.93 -18.72
CA GLU A 16 2.38 -11.16 -17.84
C GLU A 16 1.77 -9.83 -17.37
N VAL A 17 2.59 -8.84 -17.03
CA VAL A 17 2.13 -7.51 -16.63
C VAL A 17 1.51 -6.76 -17.80
N GLU A 18 2.14 -6.79 -18.99
CA GLU A 18 1.61 -6.18 -20.21
C GLU A 18 0.27 -6.78 -20.61
N ALA A 19 0.15 -8.10 -20.56
CA ALA A 19 -1.09 -8.80 -20.88
C ALA A 19 -2.23 -8.44 -19.91
N LEU A 20 -1.95 -8.37 -18.59
CA LEU A 20 -2.97 -8.06 -17.60
C LEU A 20 -3.41 -6.61 -17.66
N LEU A 21 -2.46 -5.67 -17.79
CA LEU A 21 -2.73 -4.24 -17.69
C LEU A 21 -2.98 -3.56 -19.02
N GLY A 22 -2.81 -4.29 -20.15
CA GLY A 22 -2.95 -3.74 -21.49
C GLY A 22 -1.99 -2.55 -21.70
N ALA A 23 -0.75 -2.68 -21.28
CA ALA A 23 0.25 -1.62 -21.29
C ALA A 23 1.44 -2.01 -22.15
N MET A 24 2.16 -1.03 -22.67
CA MET A 24 3.47 -1.18 -23.27
C MET A 24 4.53 -0.82 -22.23
N ILE A 25 5.48 -1.72 -22.01
CA ILE A 25 6.58 -1.54 -21.04
C ILE A 25 7.90 -1.70 -21.81
N GLU A 26 8.67 -0.63 -21.89
CA GLU A 26 9.96 -0.64 -22.59
C GLU A 26 11.12 -1.08 -21.69
N GLU A 27 11.02 -0.77 -20.39
CA GLU A 27 12.06 -1.13 -19.42
C GLU A 27 11.95 -2.59 -18.97
N ASP A 28 13.08 -3.27 -18.94
CA ASP A 28 13.17 -4.58 -18.34
C ASP A 28 13.25 -4.47 -16.81
N PHE A 29 12.57 -5.36 -16.14
CA PHE A 29 12.66 -5.50 -14.68
C PHE A 29 12.71 -6.98 -14.28
N PRO A 30 13.67 -7.37 -13.43
CA PRO A 30 13.74 -8.73 -12.93
C PRO A 30 12.63 -8.99 -11.91
N PRO A 31 12.28 -10.26 -11.63
CA PRO A 31 11.43 -10.61 -10.50
C PRO A 31 11.97 -10.05 -9.18
N ARG A 32 11.12 -9.36 -8.42
CA ARG A 32 11.51 -8.72 -7.16
C ARG A 32 10.61 -9.18 -6.03
N TYR A 33 11.21 -9.86 -5.07
CA TYR A 33 10.50 -10.48 -3.95
C TYR A 33 10.34 -9.57 -2.73
N ASN A 34 11.07 -8.47 -2.66
CA ASN A 34 11.16 -7.64 -1.45
C ASN A 34 11.44 -6.16 -1.78
N ILE A 35 10.46 -5.51 -2.40
CA ILE A 35 10.54 -4.10 -2.80
C ILE A 35 10.25 -3.20 -1.60
N ALA A 36 11.10 -2.22 -1.36
CA ALA A 36 11.00 -1.27 -0.24
C ALA A 36 10.88 0.18 -0.74
N PRO A 37 10.37 1.11 0.08
CA PRO A 37 10.38 2.53 -0.24
C PRO A 37 11.74 3.04 -0.66
N THR A 38 11.76 4.06 -1.50
CA THR A 38 12.89 4.68 -2.20
C THR A 38 13.44 3.90 -3.39
N GLN A 39 13.07 2.66 -3.57
CA GLN A 39 13.44 1.86 -4.73
C GLN A 39 12.59 2.20 -5.96
N PRO A 40 13.09 1.95 -7.19
CA PRO A 40 12.29 2.04 -8.40
C PRO A 40 11.19 0.97 -8.40
N ILE A 41 9.99 1.36 -8.81
CA ILE A 41 8.82 0.49 -8.97
C ILE A 41 8.19 0.73 -10.32
N LEU A 42 7.62 -0.32 -10.92
CA LEU A 42 6.87 -0.19 -12.16
C LEU A 42 5.55 0.52 -11.90
N SER A 43 5.25 1.52 -12.72
CA SER A 43 4.01 2.30 -12.68
C SER A 43 3.38 2.31 -14.07
N ILE A 44 2.08 2.02 -14.16
CA ILE A 44 1.32 2.06 -15.40
C ILE A 44 0.44 3.31 -15.39
N LEU A 45 0.56 4.11 -16.45
CA LEU A 45 -0.19 5.36 -16.65
C LEU A 45 -0.98 5.31 -17.96
N ALA A 46 -1.95 6.23 -18.10
CA ALA A 46 -2.52 6.51 -19.40
C ALA A 46 -1.44 7.08 -20.33
N GLY A 47 -1.27 6.45 -21.47
CA GLY A 47 -0.43 6.94 -22.55
C GLY A 47 -1.17 7.87 -23.49
N GLU A 48 -0.58 8.13 -24.64
CA GLU A 48 -1.24 8.82 -25.74
C GLU A 48 -2.32 7.93 -26.37
N THR A 49 -3.40 8.52 -26.80
CA THR A 49 -4.43 7.79 -27.54
C THR A 49 -3.84 7.34 -28.88
N PRO A 50 -3.77 6.01 -29.17
CA PRO A 50 -3.21 5.55 -30.41
C PRO A 50 -4.04 6.02 -31.62
N PRO A 51 -3.44 6.18 -32.80
CA PRO A 51 -4.19 6.46 -34.02
C PRO A 51 -5.23 5.36 -34.32
N PRO A 52 -6.34 5.71 -34.99
CA PRO A 52 -7.34 4.73 -35.40
C PRO A 52 -6.71 3.56 -36.19
N GLY A 53 -7.02 2.33 -35.81
CA GLY A 53 -6.46 1.11 -36.43
C GLY A 53 -5.10 0.67 -35.89
N SER A 54 -4.51 1.38 -34.93
CA SER A 54 -3.29 0.99 -34.25
C SER A 54 -3.54 -0.14 -33.25
N ASN A 55 -2.63 -1.11 -33.16
CA ASN A 55 -2.62 -2.14 -32.12
C ASN A 55 -1.82 -1.71 -30.89
N ARG A 56 -1.30 -0.47 -30.87
CA ARG A 56 -0.51 0.03 -29.74
C ARG A 56 -1.43 0.23 -28.51
N PRO A 57 -1.04 -0.25 -27.33
CA PRO A 57 -1.77 0.04 -26.10
C PRO A 57 -1.84 1.55 -25.81
N ASP A 58 -2.93 1.97 -25.18
CA ASP A 58 -3.13 3.34 -24.68
C ASP A 58 -2.59 3.55 -23.26
N ARG A 59 -1.83 2.58 -22.76
CA ARG A 59 -1.18 2.59 -21.45
C ARG A 59 0.31 2.36 -21.61
N ILE A 60 1.08 3.05 -20.78
CA ILE A 60 2.55 2.93 -20.76
C ILE A 60 3.01 2.57 -19.35
N GLY A 61 4.03 1.70 -19.29
CA GLY A 61 4.76 1.40 -18.08
C GLY A 61 6.05 2.19 -18.00
N MET A 62 6.38 2.68 -16.82
CA MET A 62 7.64 3.35 -16.53
C MET A 62 8.10 3.05 -15.12
N LEU A 63 9.41 3.09 -14.89
CA LEU A 63 9.99 2.99 -13.55
C LEU A 63 9.98 4.34 -12.85
N VAL A 64 9.43 4.37 -11.63
CA VAL A 64 9.36 5.58 -10.80
C VAL A 64 9.89 5.28 -9.40
N ARG A 65 10.42 6.26 -8.70
CA ARG A 65 10.85 6.10 -7.30
C ARG A 65 9.65 5.96 -6.37
N TRP A 66 9.62 4.93 -5.57
CA TRP A 66 8.57 4.77 -4.53
C TRP A 66 8.82 5.71 -3.35
N GLY A 67 8.12 6.81 -3.32
CA GLY A 67 8.27 7.88 -2.34
C GLY A 67 7.89 9.21 -2.99
N PHE A 68 6.61 9.56 -2.89
CA PHE A 68 5.98 10.71 -3.55
C PHE A 68 6.60 12.03 -3.11
N VAL A 69 7.00 12.84 -4.07
CA VAL A 69 7.50 14.21 -3.87
C VAL A 69 6.62 15.16 -4.67
N PRO A 70 5.90 16.09 -4.03
CA PRO A 70 5.13 17.11 -4.75
C PRO A 70 6.05 17.99 -5.60
N SER A 71 5.58 18.41 -6.78
CA SER A 71 6.36 19.22 -7.73
C SER A 71 6.81 20.60 -7.18
N TRP A 72 6.12 21.14 -6.18
CA TRP A 72 6.44 22.42 -5.55
C TRP A 72 7.51 22.36 -4.44
N VAL A 73 7.94 21.16 -4.03
CA VAL A 73 9.00 20.98 -3.04
C VAL A 73 10.33 21.49 -3.60
N LYS A 74 11.03 22.33 -2.85
CA LYS A 74 12.31 22.90 -3.29
C LYS A 74 13.44 21.88 -3.31
N ASP A 75 13.59 21.14 -2.22
CA ASP A 75 14.59 20.05 -2.09
C ASP A 75 13.87 18.76 -1.63
N PRO A 76 13.92 17.68 -2.42
CA PRO A 76 13.33 16.40 -2.06
C PRO A 76 13.90 15.81 -0.77
N ASN A 77 15.11 16.18 -0.37
CA ASN A 77 15.75 15.69 0.86
C ASN A 77 15.10 16.29 2.11
N ASP A 78 14.51 17.48 2.00
CA ASP A 78 13.78 18.15 3.09
C ASP A 78 12.33 17.66 3.20
N TRP A 79 11.87 16.83 2.25
CA TRP A 79 10.52 16.28 2.23
C TRP A 79 10.45 14.93 2.95
N ASN A 80 9.47 14.77 3.83
CA ASN A 80 9.23 13.49 4.46
C ASN A 80 8.95 12.39 3.42
N LEU A 81 9.50 11.21 3.64
CA LEU A 81 9.25 10.07 2.76
C LEU A 81 7.77 9.65 2.80
N VAL A 82 7.02 9.99 1.76
CA VAL A 82 5.60 9.66 1.59
C VAL A 82 5.47 8.55 0.56
N PHE A 83 5.52 7.31 1.00
CA PHE A 83 5.35 6.15 0.11
C PHE A 83 3.91 5.63 0.08
N ASN A 84 3.07 6.00 1.08
CA ASN A 84 1.64 5.71 1.11
C ASN A 84 0.81 6.98 1.27
N ILE A 85 -0.31 7.04 0.56
CA ILE A 85 -1.25 8.16 0.56
C ILE A 85 -2.62 7.64 1.01
N ARG A 86 -3.23 8.27 2.02
CA ARG A 86 -4.58 7.89 2.47
C ARG A 86 -5.61 8.33 1.43
N SER A 87 -6.38 7.39 0.88
CA SER A 87 -7.40 7.65 -0.14
C SER A 87 -8.47 8.63 0.34
N GLU A 88 -8.80 8.58 1.63
CA GLU A 88 -9.83 9.41 2.25
C GLU A 88 -9.51 10.91 2.20
N THR A 89 -8.24 11.27 2.15
CA THR A 89 -7.78 12.68 2.19
C THR A 89 -6.96 13.09 0.97
N ALA A 90 -6.76 12.19 0.01
CA ALA A 90 -5.92 12.43 -1.16
C ALA A 90 -6.45 13.58 -2.04
N ALA A 91 -7.77 13.71 -2.19
CA ALA A 91 -8.40 14.78 -2.96
C ALA A 91 -8.33 16.16 -2.29
N GLU A 92 -8.20 16.21 -0.96
CA GLU A 92 -8.26 17.44 -0.17
C GLU A 92 -6.88 18.04 0.06
N LYS A 93 -5.87 17.20 0.29
CA LYS A 93 -4.52 17.64 0.62
C LYS A 93 -3.81 18.26 -0.59
N ASN A 94 -3.30 19.49 -0.43
CA ASN A 94 -2.58 20.21 -1.47
C ASN A 94 -1.42 19.40 -2.07
N SER A 95 -0.76 18.57 -1.27
CA SER A 95 0.36 17.72 -1.73
C SER A 95 -0.06 16.65 -2.74
N PHE A 96 -1.32 16.22 -2.76
CA PHE A 96 -1.77 15.10 -3.59
C PHE A 96 -2.85 15.46 -4.58
N ARG A 97 -3.58 16.57 -4.35
CA ARG A 97 -4.75 16.95 -5.13
C ARG A 97 -4.46 17.07 -6.63
N ALA A 98 -3.36 17.69 -7.01
CA ALA A 98 -2.99 17.83 -8.42
C ALA A 98 -2.71 16.46 -9.07
N ALA A 99 -1.90 15.63 -8.43
CA ALA A 99 -1.60 14.29 -8.91
C ALA A 99 -2.85 13.40 -8.95
N PHE A 100 -3.76 13.52 -7.99
CA PHE A 100 -5.02 12.77 -7.99
C PHE A 100 -5.97 13.18 -9.12
N ASN A 101 -5.97 14.46 -9.49
CA ASN A 101 -6.75 14.92 -10.64
C ASN A 101 -6.15 14.47 -11.98
N HIS A 102 -4.81 14.43 -12.10
CA HIS A 102 -4.17 14.41 -13.42
C HIS A 102 -3.20 13.24 -13.64
N ARG A 103 -2.78 12.54 -12.58
CA ARG A 103 -1.68 11.56 -12.63
C ARG A 103 -1.94 10.31 -11.79
N ARG A 104 -3.15 9.75 -11.93
CA ARG A 104 -3.47 8.45 -11.35
C ARG A 104 -2.74 7.36 -12.11
N ALA A 105 -2.26 6.36 -11.37
CA ALA A 105 -1.46 5.27 -11.90
C ALA A 105 -1.86 3.93 -11.27
N LEU A 106 -1.39 2.83 -11.86
CA LEU A 106 -1.50 1.49 -11.33
C LEU A 106 -0.10 0.95 -11.04
N ILE A 107 0.08 0.37 -9.85
CA ILE A 107 1.31 -0.32 -9.47
C ILE A 107 1.03 -1.82 -9.47
N PRO A 108 1.57 -2.61 -10.42
CA PRO A 108 1.41 -4.06 -10.41
C PRO A 108 2.18 -4.68 -9.24
N ALA A 109 1.58 -5.67 -8.62
CA ALA A 109 2.18 -6.40 -7.51
C ALA A 109 1.73 -7.87 -7.51
N SER A 110 2.62 -8.78 -7.16
CA SER A 110 2.27 -10.18 -6.89
C SER A 110 1.71 -10.37 -5.48
N GLY A 111 1.94 -9.39 -4.61
CA GLY A 111 1.47 -9.34 -3.23
C GLY A 111 2.25 -8.32 -2.42
N PHE A 112 1.83 -8.10 -1.20
CA PHE A 112 2.45 -7.15 -0.28
C PHE A 112 2.69 -7.79 1.09
N TYR A 113 3.46 -7.12 1.94
CA TYR A 113 3.78 -7.62 3.27
C TYR A 113 3.21 -6.72 4.34
N GLU A 114 2.68 -7.34 5.40
CA GLU A 114 2.24 -6.68 6.62
C GLU A 114 2.64 -7.49 7.85
N TRP A 115 2.68 -6.82 9.00
CA TRP A 115 3.17 -7.38 10.25
C TRP A 115 2.10 -7.32 11.32
N ARG A 116 1.60 -8.51 11.72
CA ARG A 116 0.73 -8.61 12.89
C ARG A 116 1.57 -8.45 14.16
N ARG A 117 1.20 -7.49 14.98
CA ARG A 117 1.85 -7.23 16.27
C ARG A 117 0.91 -7.61 17.41
N GLU A 118 1.35 -8.51 18.28
CA GLU A 118 0.63 -8.91 19.48
C GLU A 118 1.42 -8.47 20.72
N GLY A 119 0.98 -7.40 21.37
CA GLY A 119 1.59 -6.85 22.57
C GLY A 119 3.06 -6.47 22.38
N LYS A 120 3.94 -6.98 23.25
CA LYS A 120 5.41 -6.74 23.20
C LYS A 120 6.17 -7.81 22.40
N ASN A 121 5.47 -8.79 21.84
CA ASN A 121 6.09 -9.89 21.11
C ASN A 121 6.66 -9.44 19.76
N LYS A 122 7.54 -10.28 19.21
CA LYS A 122 8.06 -10.12 17.86
C LYS A 122 6.90 -10.16 16.86
N ALA A 123 6.87 -9.19 15.94
CA ALA A 123 5.83 -9.14 14.94
C ALA A 123 5.94 -10.32 13.97
N GLN A 124 4.81 -10.98 13.68
CA GLN A 124 4.71 -12.01 12.64
C GLN A 124 4.50 -11.33 11.29
N ALA A 125 5.40 -11.58 10.34
CA ALA A 125 5.27 -11.10 8.96
C ALA A 125 4.34 -12.02 8.15
N TYR A 126 3.52 -11.42 7.31
CA TYR A 126 2.66 -12.12 6.36
C TYR A 126 2.92 -11.61 4.94
N TRP A 127 2.99 -12.53 3.97
CA TRP A 127 2.88 -12.22 2.56
C TRP A 127 1.41 -12.35 2.17
N ILE A 128 0.81 -11.24 1.75
CA ILE A 128 -0.60 -11.11 1.41
C ILE A 128 -0.69 -11.02 -0.11
N ARG A 129 -1.41 -11.97 -0.72
CA ARG A 129 -1.54 -12.06 -2.17
C ARG A 129 -2.98 -12.38 -2.59
N PRO A 130 -3.37 -12.14 -3.85
CA PRO A 130 -4.66 -12.61 -4.35
C PRO A 130 -4.81 -14.12 -4.15
N ARG A 131 -5.96 -14.57 -3.63
CA ARG A 131 -6.25 -15.97 -3.33
C ARG A 131 -6.21 -16.87 -4.56
N ASN A 132 -6.60 -16.35 -5.71
CA ASN A 132 -6.57 -17.04 -7.00
C ASN A 132 -5.19 -16.96 -7.70
N GLY A 133 -4.18 -16.41 -7.02
CA GLY A 133 -2.86 -16.16 -7.60
C GLY A 133 -2.83 -14.96 -8.55
N GLY A 134 -1.73 -14.82 -9.28
CA GLY A 134 -1.57 -13.77 -10.28
C GLY A 134 -1.15 -12.41 -9.71
N ILE A 135 -1.43 -11.36 -10.47
CA ILE A 135 -1.03 -9.99 -10.21
C ILE A 135 -2.26 -9.19 -9.76
N VAL A 136 -2.05 -8.27 -8.83
CA VAL A 136 -2.99 -7.23 -8.42
C VAL A 136 -2.44 -5.88 -8.83
N ALA A 137 -3.32 -4.92 -9.17
CA ALA A 137 -2.93 -3.54 -9.42
C ALA A 137 -3.33 -2.64 -8.25
N PHE A 138 -2.36 -1.98 -7.64
CA PHE A 138 -2.62 -0.97 -6.61
C PHE A 138 -2.86 0.39 -7.24
N GLY A 139 -3.88 1.11 -6.78
CA GLY A 139 -4.07 2.51 -7.14
C GLY A 139 -2.96 3.37 -6.53
N ALA A 140 -2.42 4.25 -7.35
CA ALA A 140 -1.31 5.12 -6.97
C ALA A 140 -1.44 6.51 -7.60
N LEU A 141 -0.65 7.45 -7.09
CA LEU A 141 -0.45 8.77 -7.67
C LEU A 141 1.01 8.91 -8.04
N VAL A 142 1.27 9.51 -9.20
CA VAL A 142 2.62 9.81 -9.71
C VAL A 142 2.82 11.32 -9.78
N GLU A 143 4.03 11.77 -9.51
CA GLU A 143 4.43 13.17 -9.69
C GLU A 143 5.86 13.25 -10.20
N THR A 144 6.10 14.20 -11.10
CA THR A 144 7.45 14.54 -11.57
C THR A 144 7.93 15.76 -10.80
N TRP A 145 8.96 15.56 -10.00
CA TRP A 145 9.68 16.66 -9.38
C TRP A 145 10.81 17.12 -10.30
N SER A 146 10.98 18.44 -10.44
CA SER A 146 12.02 19.02 -11.29
C SER A 146 12.87 19.97 -10.47
N SER A 147 14.18 19.83 -10.56
CA SER A 147 15.17 20.71 -9.96
C SER A 147 15.45 21.93 -10.84
N ALA A 148 16.06 22.94 -10.24
CA ALA A 148 16.46 24.18 -10.95
C ALA A 148 17.54 23.94 -12.04
N ASP A 149 18.30 22.84 -11.95
CA ASP A 149 19.30 22.45 -12.95
C ASP A 149 18.71 21.63 -14.11
N GLY A 150 17.40 21.40 -14.12
CA GLY A 150 16.70 20.62 -15.13
C GLY A 150 16.63 19.10 -14.84
N SER A 151 17.24 18.61 -13.75
CA SER A 151 17.09 17.22 -13.35
C SER A 151 15.65 16.93 -12.95
N GLN A 152 15.16 15.73 -13.32
CA GLN A 152 13.80 15.29 -13.01
C GLN A 152 13.81 13.94 -12.28
N ILE A 153 12.87 13.77 -11.38
CA ILE A 153 12.62 12.50 -10.68
C ILE A 153 11.14 12.21 -10.71
N ASP A 154 10.76 11.10 -11.36
CA ASP A 154 9.41 10.58 -11.28
C ASP A 154 9.23 9.79 -9.99
N THR A 155 8.19 10.12 -9.25
CA THR A 155 7.92 9.56 -7.93
C THR A 155 6.49 9.06 -7.84
N ALA A 156 6.25 8.04 -6.99
CA ALA A 156 4.92 7.50 -6.77
C ALA A 156 4.61 7.31 -5.28
N GLY A 157 3.33 7.45 -4.95
CA GLY A 157 2.76 7.03 -3.67
C GLY A 157 1.58 6.08 -3.87
N ILE A 158 1.59 4.94 -3.18
CA ILE A 158 0.50 3.96 -3.25
C ILE A 158 -0.66 4.45 -2.38
N LEU A 159 -1.86 4.45 -2.94
CA LEU A 159 -3.07 4.78 -2.20
C LEU A 159 -3.43 3.63 -1.25
N THR A 160 -3.84 4.00 -0.04
CA THR A 160 -4.29 3.04 0.96
C THR A 160 -5.69 3.40 1.46
N THR A 161 -6.46 2.38 1.81
CA THR A 161 -7.81 2.48 2.38
C THR A 161 -7.89 1.67 3.68
N SER A 162 -9.02 1.70 4.37
CA SER A 162 -9.28 0.87 5.55
C SER A 162 -9.14 -0.61 5.19
N ALA A 163 -8.57 -1.41 6.08
CA ALA A 163 -8.52 -2.86 5.88
C ALA A 163 -9.95 -3.46 5.89
N ASN A 164 -10.17 -4.47 5.04
CA ASN A 164 -11.36 -5.31 5.09
C ASN A 164 -11.37 -6.20 6.37
N GLY A 165 -12.41 -6.98 6.57
CA GLY A 165 -12.56 -7.84 7.76
C GLY A 165 -11.46 -8.88 7.90
N PHE A 166 -10.98 -9.42 6.78
CA PHE A 166 -9.91 -10.44 6.74
C PHE A 166 -8.54 -9.87 7.16
N LEU A 167 -8.17 -8.67 6.67
CA LEU A 167 -6.85 -8.08 6.93
C LEU A 167 -6.77 -7.29 8.23
N ARG A 168 -7.91 -6.83 8.77
CA ARG A 168 -7.95 -6.00 9.99
C ARG A 168 -7.21 -6.60 11.20
N PRO A 169 -7.21 -7.93 11.44
CA PRO A 169 -6.41 -8.53 12.52
C PRO A 169 -4.90 -8.41 12.31
N ILE A 170 -4.43 -8.24 11.08
CA ILE A 170 -3.01 -8.10 10.72
C ILE A 170 -2.61 -6.63 10.76
N HIS A 171 -3.38 -5.79 10.04
CA HIS A 171 -3.15 -4.34 9.96
C HIS A 171 -4.46 -3.59 9.67
N GLU A 172 -4.60 -2.37 10.19
CA GLU A 172 -5.83 -1.55 10.02
C GLU A 172 -6.00 -0.93 8.63
N ARG A 173 -4.97 -1.01 7.78
CA ARG A 173 -4.96 -0.44 6.42
C ARG A 173 -4.57 -1.50 5.40
N MET A 174 -4.97 -1.28 4.14
CA MET A 174 -4.58 -2.08 2.98
C MET A 174 -4.37 -1.17 1.77
N PRO A 175 -3.61 -1.59 0.74
CA PRO A 175 -3.55 -0.88 -0.54
C PRO A 175 -4.94 -0.78 -1.18
N VAL A 176 -5.20 0.33 -1.87
CA VAL A 176 -6.35 0.42 -2.78
C VAL A 176 -6.10 -0.54 -3.94
N VAL A 177 -6.99 -1.48 -4.14
CA VAL A 177 -6.95 -2.42 -5.28
C VAL A 177 -7.86 -1.90 -6.37
N VAL A 178 -7.31 -1.66 -7.55
CA VAL A 178 -8.09 -1.37 -8.76
C VAL A 178 -8.29 -2.67 -9.50
N LYS A 179 -9.54 -3.03 -9.80
CA LYS A 179 -9.86 -4.26 -10.53
C LYS A 179 -9.72 -4.06 -12.05
N PRO A 180 -9.52 -5.12 -12.84
CA PRO A 180 -9.34 -5.01 -14.30
C PRO A 180 -10.44 -4.23 -15.02
N GLU A 181 -11.69 -4.40 -14.61
CA GLU A 181 -12.85 -3.68 -15.14
C GLU A 181 -12.80 -2.17 -14.91
N ASP A 182 -12.04 -1.72 -13.91
CA ASP A 182 -11.91 -0.31 -13.53
C ASP A 182 -10.62 0.35 -14.02
N TYR A 183 -9.69 -0.37 -14.66
CA TYR A 183 -8.41 0.21 -15.08
C TYR A 183 -8.58 1.44 -15.98
N ALA A 184 -9.46 1.36 -16.96
CA ALA A 184 -9.72 2.45 -17.87
C ALA A 184 -10.36 3.66 -17.16
N ARG A 185 -11.31 3.44 -16.25
CA ARG A 185 -11.92 4.48 -15.41
C ARG A 185 -10.87 5.14 -14.52
N TRP A 186 -10.07 4.33 -13.84
CA TRP A 186 -9.05 4.81 -12.92
C TRP A 186 -8.03 5.71 -13.60
N LEU A 187 -7.51 5.29 -14.75
CA LEU A 187 -6.47 6.01 -15.49
C LEU A 187 -6.99 7.20 -16.30
N ASN A 188 -8.30 7.31 -16.50
CA ASN A 188 -8.90 8.43 -17.26
C ASN A 188 -8.91 9.73 -16.44
N CYS A 189 -7.76 10.38 -16.36
CA CYS A 189 -7.63 11.69 -15.73
C CYS A 189 -8.10 12.84 -16.63
N LYS A 190 -8.38 12.60 -17.92
CA LYS A 190 -8.80 13.62 -18.89
C LYS A 190 -10.25 14.04 -18.67
N THR A 191 -11.12 13.09 -18.35
CA THR A 191 -12.57 13.34 -18.26
C THR A 191 -13.18 13.01 -16.92
N LEU A 192 -12.51 12.19 -16.07
CA LEU A 192 -13.04 11.74 -14.79
C LEU A 192 -12.28 12.38 -13.62
N LEU A 193 -13.01 13.11 -12.79
CA LEU A 193 -12.50 13.72 -11.56
C LEU A 193 -12.38 12.68 -10.43
N PRO A 194 -11.62 12.94 -9.36
CA PRO A 194 -11.47 12.04 -8.21
C PRO A 194 -12.78 11.52 -7.61
N ARG A 195 -13.81 12.37 -7.52
CA ARG A 195 -15.14 11.97 -6.99
C ARG A 195 -15.83 10.90 -7.83
N GLU A 196 -15.54 10.83 -9.13
CA GLU A 196 -16.17 9.90 -10.08
C GLU A 196 -15.48 8.52 -10.10
N VAL A 197 -14.36 8.39 -9.39
CA VAL A 197 -13.60 7.14 -9.20
C VAL A 197 -13.46 6.79 -7.71
N ALA A 198 -14.14 7.49 -6.82
CA ALA A 198 -14.04 7.31 -5.37
C ALA A 198 -14.52 5.91 -4.90
N ASP A 199 -15.49 5.34 -5.61
CA ASP A 199 -16.00 3.99 -5.35
C ASP A 199 -14.94 2.90 -5.56
N ILE A 200 -13.98 3.12 -6.46
CA ILE A 200 -12.87 2.19 -6.73
C ILE A 200 -11.93 2.04 -5.52
N MET A 201 -11.85 3.07 -4.68
CA MET A 201 -10.95 3.08 -3.52
C MET A 201 -11.49 2.34 -2.29
N ARG A 202 -12.65 1.71 -2.38
CA ARG A 202 -13.22 0.91 -1.29
C ARG A 202 -12.40 -0.36 -1.05
N PRO A 203 -12.38 -0.88 0.18
CA PRO A 203 -11.77 -2.17 0.45
C PRO A 203 -12.37 -3.28 -0.43
N VAL A 204 -11.53 -4.20 -0.93
CA VAL A 204 -12.01 -5.41 -1.60
C VAL A 204 -12.66 -6.37 -0.61
N GLN A 205 -13.44 -7.34 -1.12
CA GLN A 205 -14.10 -8.36 -0.32
C GLN A 205 -13.10 -9.14 0.54
N ASP A 206 -13.58 -9.73 1.63
CA ASP A 206 -12.76 -10.45 2.61
C ASP A 206 -12.06 -11.69 2.04
N ASP A 207 -12.63 -12.31 1.02
CA ASP A 207 -12.11 -13.49 0.34
C ASP A 207 -11.14 -13.19 -0.80
N PHE A 208 -10.88 -11.92 -1.10
CA PHE A 208 -10.00 -11.51 -2.20
C PHE A 208 -8.54 -11.93 -1.97
N PHE A 209 -8.05 -11.79 -0.75
CA PHE A 209 -6.68 -12.08 -0.36
C PHE A 209 -6.55 -13.36 0.47
N GLU A 210 -5.38 -13.97 0.42
CA GLU A 210 -4.87 -14.88 1.43
C GLU A 210 -3.63 -14.29 2.09
N ALA A 211 -3.36 -14.67 3.36
CA ALA A 211 -2.20 -14.22 4.12
C ALA A 211 -1.35 -15.44 4.48
N ILE A 212 -0.12 -15.46 4.01
CA ILE A 212 0.83 -16.54 4.23
C ILE A 212 1.86 -16.06 5.27
N PRO A 213 1.97 -16.73 6.44
CA PRO A 213 3.00 -16.38 7.41
C PRO A 213 4.38 -16.68 6.82
N VAL A 214 5.26 -15.68 6.87
CA VAL A 214 6.64 -15.77 6.35
C VAL A 214 7.66 -15.45 7.43
N SER A 215 8.90 -15.85 7.19
CA SER A 215 9.98 -15.62 8.14
C SER A 215 10.36 -14.14 8.24
N ASP A 216 11.08 -13.78 9.30
CA ASP A 216 11.61 -12.43 9.51
C ASP A 216 12.73 -12.03 8.52
N LYS A 217 13.15 -12.93 7.63
CA LYS A 217 14.07 -12.61 6.54
C LYS A 217 13.58 -11.42 5.70
N VAL A 218 12.27 -11.28 5.52
CA VAL A 218 11.65 -10.14 4.80
C VAL A 218 11.96 -8.79 5.45
N ASN A 219 12.28 -8.74 6.74
CA ASN A 219 12.59 -7.48 7.43
C ASN A 219 13.85 -6.78 6.86
N LYS A 220 14.82 -7.56 6.38
CA LYS A 220 16.03 -7.01 5.76
C LYS A 220 15.79 -6.76 4.28
N VAL A 221 15.84 -5.50 3.84
CA VAL A 221 15.64 -5.10 2.43
C VAL A 221 16.64 -5.79 1.49
N ALA A 222 17.84 -6.08 1.97
CA ALA A 222 18.88 -6.78 1.20
C ALA A 222 18.55 -8.25 0.89
N ASN A 223 17.57 -8.85 1.59
CA ASN A 223 17.11 -10.20 1.27
C ASN A 223 16.12 -10.11 0.10
N THR A 224 16.57 -10.47 -1.08
CA THR A 224 15.82 -10.32 -2.34
C THR A 224 15.47 -11.66 -3.01
N SER A 225 15.85 -12.78 -2.41
CA SER A 225 15.61 -14.12 -2.95
C SER A 225 14.19 -14.64 -2.68
N PRO A 226 13.70 -15.64 -3.42
CA PRO A 226 12.35 -16.20 -3.28
C PRO A 226 12.03 -16.72 -1.87
N ASP A 227 13.05 -17.11 -1.10
CA ASP A 227 12.89 -17.66 0.25
C ASP A 227 12.30 -16.68 1.28
N VAL A 228 12.25 -15.38 0.98
CA VAL A 228 11.52 -14.40 1.80
C VAL A 228 10.00 -14.63 1.80
N GLN A 229 9.49 -15.36 0.80
CA GLN A 229 8.07 -15.75 0.65
C GLN A 229 7.79 -17.17 1.12
N ALA A 230 8.82 -17.91 1.56
CA ALA A 230 8.63 -19.26 2.06
C ALA A 230 7.72 -19.26 3.31
N ARG A 231 6.66 -20.08 3.26
CA ARG A 231 5.73 -20.26 4.39
C ARG A 231 6.50 -20.79 5.61
N VAL A 232 6.19 -20.24 6.76
CA VAL A 232 6.63 -20.73 8.07
C VAL A 232 5.41 -21.10 8.92
N GLU A 233 5.63 -21.88 9.98
CA GLU A 233 4.61 -22.05 11.00
C GLU A 233 4.35 -20.71 11.70
N GLU A 234 3.07 -20.42 11.92
CA GLU A 234 2.67 -19.20 12.59
C GLU A 234 3.10 -19.28 14.06
N ASN A 235 3.87 -18.31 14.53
CA ASN A 235 4.21 -18.18 15.94
C ASN A 235 2.98 -17.68 16.71
N LEU A 236 1.99 -18.54 16.88
CA LEU A 236 0.86 -18.30 17.76
C LEU A 236 1.38 -18.37 19.19
N VAL A 237 1.74 -17.25 19.78
CA VAL A 237 1.86 -17.19 21.23
C VAL A 237 0.44 -17.28 21.75
N ALA A 238 0.12 -18.43 22.37
CA ALA A 238 -1.14 -18.60 23.10
C ALA A 238 -1.33 -17.40 24.04
N PRO A 239 -2.52 -16.78 24.11
CA PRO A 239 -2.74 -15.69 25.05
C PRO A 239 -2.40 -16.17 26.44
N SER A 240 -1.40 -15.56 27.07
CA SER A 240 -1.02 -15.92 28.43
C SER A 240 -2.22 -15.65 29.33
N LEU A 241 -2.68 -16.69 30.04
CA LEU A 241 -3.80 -16.65 30.99
C LEU A 241 -3.63 -15.61 32.12
N ASP A 242 -2.45 -15.00 32.24
CA ASP A 242 -2.12 -13.97 33.21
C ASP A 242 -2.72 -12.58 32.93
N GLN A 243 -3.18 -12.28 31.73
CA GLN A 243 -3.79 -10.99 31.45
C GLN A 243 -5.26 -10.88 31.89
N ALA A 244 -5.94 -11.99 32.13
CA ALA A 244 -7.29 -12.00 32.66
C ALA A 244 -7.37 -11.65 34.16
N LYS A 245 -6.29 -11.78 34.91
CA LYS A 245 -6.26 -11.56 36.37
C LYS A 245 -5.89 -10.13 36.78
N ARG A 246 -5.48 -9.24 35.87
CA ARG A 246 -5.10 -7.85 36.19
C ARG A 246 -6.22 -6.82 36.09
N LYS A 247 -7.46 -7.22 35.79
CA LYS A 247 -8.61 -6.29 35.72
C LYS A 247 -9.58 -6.43 36.89
N LYS A 248 -9.10 -6.65 38.12
CA LYS A 248 -9.91 -6.40 39.33
C LYS A 248 -8.98 -6.25 40.54
N LYS A 249 -8.51 -5.02 40.80
CA LYS A 249 -8.27 -4.54 42.15
C LYS A 249 -9.28 -3.43 42.38
N PRO A 250 -10.21 -3.57 43.37
CA PRO A 250 -10.99 -2.44 43.84
C PRO A 250 -10.05 -1.46 44.54
N GLY A 251 -10.23 -0.17 44.23
CA GLY A 251 -9.52 0.91 44.93
C GLY A 251 -9.92 0.94 46.41
N PRO A 252 -9.02 1.38 47.33
CA PRO A 252 -9.36 1.60 48.72
C PRO A 252 -10.14 2.93 48.85
N GLY A 253 -11.35 2.89 49.39
CA GLY A 253 -12.06 4.09 49.78
C GLY A 253 -13.56 4.04 49.58
N ASP A 254 -14.28 3.27 50.41
CA ASP A 254 -15.64 3.58 50.81
C ASP A 254 -15.77 3.14 52.28
N GLU A 255 -15.41 4.04 53.19
CA GLU A 255 -15.88 4.00 54.59
C GLU A 255 -17.15 4.82 54.69
N PRO A 256 -18.19 4.32 55.38
CA PRO A 256 -19.41 5.09 55.56
C PRO A 256 -19.23 6.18 56.65
N ASP A 257 -19.56 7.38 56.24
CA ASP A 257 -19.64 8.54 57.12
C ASP A 257 -20.63 8.29 58.26
N GLY A 258 -20.11 8.06 59.44
CA GLY A 258 -20.86 7.98 60.69
C GLY A 258 -21.20 9.37 61.21
N GLN A 259 -22.46 9.75 61.08
CA GLN A 259 -23.05 10.86 61.80
C GLN A 259 -22.89 10.69 63.31
N LEU A 260 -22.28 11.65 63.97
CA LEU A 260 -22.53 11.95 65.35
C LEU A 260 -22.73 13.49 65.56
N SER A 261 -23.96 13.82 65.75
CA SER A 261 -24.37 15.10 66.35
C SER A 261 -23.88 15.17 67.80
N MET A 262 -23.46 16.33 68.27
CA MET A 262 -23.93 17.04 69.52
C MET A 262 -22.97 18.17 69.92
N PHE A 263 -23.63 19.25 70.20
CA PHE A 263 -23.27 20.51 70.84
C PHE A 263 -22.60 21.58 69.97
#